data_894223ec76f3a7867f00391002e47e39
#
_entry.id   894223ec76f3a7867f00391002e47e39
#
_cell.length_a   1.000
_cell.length_b   1.000
_cell.length_c   1.000
_cell.angle_alpha   90.00
_cell.angle_beta   90.00
_cell.angle_gamma   90.00
#
_symmetry.space_group_name_H-M   'P 1'
#
loop_
_entity.id
_entity.type
_entity.pdbx_description
1 polymer ?
#
loop_
_entity_poly.entity_id
_entity_poly.type
_entity_poly.pdbx_seq_one_letter_code
_entity_poly.pdbx_strand_id
1 'polypeptide(L)'
;GNTGWGWEDVLPFFLKHEDQHALEPEEFNGVHARGGEWRVEQPRVRWEILDAWAEAAEQAGIPRIRDFNTGNNEGSCYFHVNQRKGIRWTTAKGFLKPALNRPNLKVLTHATVEKLTLEGKRVTGVSFRQKGSGSRTVTARREVILSAGAIGSPMILQRSGIGPGEVLKAAGVEVQHELRGVGENLQDHLQIRCAYKVSGVRTLNERSQTLWHKAAIALEYALWRSGPMSMAPSQLGCFARSDPSRETPNLQFHIQPLTLPKFGEPLDPFLAFTASVCNLRPTSRGHIRITSPDPDAHPEIRPNYLSTEEDRRVAADAIRLTRRIAQQPALARYKPEEFKPGPHIDGDEALARAAGDIATTIFHPVGTAKMGTDEMAVVDPRLRVHGLQGLRVIDASIMPTITSGNTAAPTMMIAEKGASMIIEDWRG
;
A
#
# COMPACT_ATOMS: atom_id res chain seq x y z
N GLY A 1 4.78 -20.79 -10.78
CA GLY A 1 5.70 -20.29 -10.11
C GLY A 1 6.80 -19.42 -10.70
N ASN A 2 7.05 -18.30 -10.04
CA ASN A 2 8.14 -17.42 -10.40
C ASN A 2 9.41 -17.86 -9.64
N THR A 3 10.30 -18.56 -10.31
CA THR A 3 11.55 -19.06 -9.72
C THR A 3 12.41 -17.90 -9.20
N GLY A 4 12.98 -18.07 -8.01
CA GLY A 4 13.81 -17.06 -7.36
C GLY A 4 13.02 -15.97 -6.59
N TRP A 5 11.71 -16.19 -6.35
CA TRP A 5 10.86 -15.26 -5.59
C TRP A 5 10.23 -15.92 -4.35
N GLY A 6 10.76 -17.04 -3.90
CA GLY A 6 10.42 -17.65 -2.62
C GLY A 6 10.93 -16.81 -1.44
N TRP A 7 10.47 -17.15 -0.23
CA TRP A 7 10.85 -16.42 0.98
C TRP A 7 12.38 -16.33 1.17
N GLU A 8 13.06 -17.43 1.04
CA GLU A 8 14.53 -17.50 1.17
C GLU A 8 15.27 -16.66 0.10
N ASP A 9 14.66 -16.52 -1.09
CA ASP A 9 15.23 -15.73 -2.17
C ASP A 9 15.06 -14.22 -1.97
N VAL A 10 14.04 -13.78 -1.20
CA VAL A 10 13.70 -12.36 -1.04
C VAL A 10 14.05 -11.79 0.34
N LEU A 11 14.14 -12.63 1.38
CA LEU A 11 14.51 -12.21 2.73
C LEU A 11 15.82 -11.40 2.77
N PRO A 12 16.91 -11.79 2.07
CA PRO A 12 18.14 -11.00 2.07
C PRO A 12 17.96 -9.55 1.60
N PHE A 13 17.00 -9.29 0.70
CA PHE A 13 16.71 -7.95 0.20
C PHE A 13 15.86 -7.14 1.18
N PHE A 14 14.98 -7.78 1.97
CA PHE A 14 14.31 -7.12 3.10
C PHE A 14 15.33 -6.71 4.17
N LEU A 15 16.19 -7.62 4.58
CA LEU A 15 17.22 -7.36 5.58
C LEU A 15 18.21 -6.28 5.15
N LYS A 16 18.54 -6.23 3.85
CA LYS A 16 19.49 -5.27 3.29
C LYS A 16 19.06 -3.82 3.49
N HIS A 17 17.78 -3.50 3.27
CA HIS A 17 17.33 -2.12 3.35
C HIS A 17 16.78 -1.71 4.71
N GLU A 18 16.49 -2.65 5.60
CA GLU A 18 15.89 -2.35 6.90
C GLU A 18 16.90 -1.74 7.88
N ASP A 19 16.46 -0.70 8.61
CA ASP A 19 17.15 -0.13 9.78
C ASP A 19 16.19 -0.16 10.98
N GLN A 20 16.06 -1.35 11.59
CA GLN A 20 15.11 -1.63 12.67
C GLN A 20 15.55 -1.05 14.00
N HIS A 21 14.73 -0.16 14.60
CA HIS A 21 14.92 0.46 15.89
C HIS A 21 13.66 0.45 16.77
N ALA A 22 12.63 -0.26 16.33
CA ALA A 22 11.43 -0.47 17.14
C ALA A 22 11.57 -1.69 18.06
N LEU A 23 12.53 -2.58 17.76
CA LEU A 23 12.86 -3.80 18.49
C LEU A 23 14.31 -3.77 18.95
N GLU A 24 14.64 -4.53 20.00
CA GLU A 24 16.02 -4.78 20.37
C GLU A 24 16.63 -5.89 19.49
N PRO A 25 17.97 -5.90 19.28
CA PRO A 25 18.61 -6.87 18.39
C PRO A 25 18.33 -8.34 18.72
N GLU A 26 18.12 -8.65 20.00
CA GLU A 26 17.79 -10.00 20.48
C GLU A 26 16.41 -10.49 20.02
N GLU A 27 15.55 -9.56 19.59
CA GLU A 27 14.18 -9.84 19.11
C GLU A 27 14.13 -10.01 17.58
N PHE A 28 15.23 -9.86 16.86
CA PHE A 28 15.23 -9.86 15.37
C PHE A 28 14.94 -11.23 14.75
N ASN A 29 15.25 -12.33 15.45
CA ASN A 29 14.92 -13.70 15.04
C ASN A 29 15.28 -14.06 13.58
N GLY A 30 16.30 -13.41 13.01
CA GLY A 30 16.74 -13.61 11.62
C GLY A 30 15.85 -12.99 10.54
N VAL A 31 14.77 -12.29 10.93
CA VAL A 31 13.85 -11.65 9.98
C VAL A 31 13.91 -10.12 10.00
N HIS A 32 14.76 -9.56 10.85
CA HIS A 32 15.03 -8.12 10.94
C HIS A 32 16.51 -7.81 10.84
N ALA A 33 16.83 -6.57 10.45
CA ALA A 33 18.19 -6.06 10.38
C ALA A 33 18.26 -4.58 10.82
N ARG A 34 19.47 -4.13 11.09
CA ARG A 34 19.79 -2.73 11.44
C ARG A 34 20.93 -2.23 10.54
N GLY A 35 20.85 -0.95 10.16
CA GLY A 35 21.92 -0.30 9.39
C GLY A 35 21.57 -0.09 7.91
N GLY A 36 20.42 -0.53 7.44
CA GLY A 36 19.92 -0.21 6.10
C GLY A 36 19.41 1.25 5.97
N GLU A 37 18.92 1.60 4.81
CA GLU A 37 18.46 2.95 4.50
C GLU A 37 17.04 3.23 4.98
N TRP A 38 16.25 2.19 5.28
CA TRP A 38 14.82 2.29 5.60
C TRP A 38 14.56 2.20 7.09
N ARG A 39 14.59 3.37 7.75
CA ARG A 39 14.40 3.51 9.19
C ARG A 39 13.02 3.07 9.65
N VAL A 40 12.98 2.23 10.70
CA VAL A 40 11.79 1.75 11.38
C VAL A 40 11.90 2.08 12.87
N GLU A 41 10.89 2.73 13.44
CA GLU A 41 10.84 3.11 14.87
C GLU A 41 9.47 2.81 15.47
N GLN A 42 9.40 2.78 16.80
CA GLN A 42 8.13 2.83 17.53
C GLN A 42 7.40 4.16 17.28
N PRO A 43 6.05 4.18 17.22
CA PRO A 43 5.30 5.42 17.14
C PRO A 43 5.53 6.28 18.39
N ARG A 44 5.54 7.61 18.22
CA ARG A 44 5.83 8.58 19.29
C ARG A 44 4.56 9.15 19.95
N VAL A 45 3.44 8.47 19.77
CA VAL A 45 2.15 8.81 20.37
C VAL A 45 1.39 7.53 20.68
N ARG A 46 0.72 7.52 21.84
CA ARG A 46 -0.22 6.47 22.24
C ARG A 46 -1.56 7.08 22.60
N TRP A 47 -2.60 6.29 22.49
CA TRP A 47 -3.96 6.71 22.76
C TRP A 47 -4.66 5.69 23.64
N GLU A 48 -5.25 6.14 24.74
CA GLU A 48 -5.97 5.30 25.69
C GLU A 48 -7.04 4.44 25.00
N ILE A 49 -7.80 5.00 24.06
CA ILE A 49 -8.84 4.26 23.32
C ILE A 49 -8.24 3.15 22.45
N LEU A 50 -7.04 3.33 21.92
CA LEU A 50 -6.36 2.29 21.12
C LEU A 50 -5.79 1.19 22.01
N ASP A 51 -5.26 1.53 23.18
CA ASP A 51 -4.80 0.56 24.17
C ASP A 51 -5.99 -0.29 24.67
N ALA A 52 -7.15 0.33 24.92
CA ALA A 52 -8.38 -0.36 25.28
C ALA A 52 -8.91 -1.24 24.14
N TRP A 53 -8.79 -0.80 22.88
CA TRP A 53 -9.16 -1.62 21.74
C TRP A 53 -8.27 -2.85 21.59
N ALA A 54 -6.97 -2.73 21.84
CA ALA A 54 -6.04 -3.87 21.84
C ALA A 54 -6.38 -4.87 22.96
N GLU A 55 -6.76 -4.39 24.14
CA GLU A 55 -7.25 -5.24 25.22
C GLU A 55 -8.58 -5.93 24.87
N ALA A 56 -9.49 -5.21 24.22
CA ALA A 56 -10.73 -5.78 23.72
C ALA A 56 -10.50 -6.86 22.65
N ALA A 57 -9.52 -6.66 21.78
CA ALA A 57 -9.12 -7.69 20.81
C ALA A 57 -8.59 -8.95 21.50
N GLU A 58 -7.81 -8.80 22.58
CA GLU A 58 -7.32 -9.93 23.39
C GLU A 58 -8.49 -10.66 24.10
N GLN A 59 -9.45 -9.92 24.65
CA GLN A 59 -10.68 -10.49 25.21
C GLN A 59 -11.55 -11.21 24.17
N ALA A 60 -11.46 -10.79 22.90
CA ALA A 60 -12.12 -11.47 21.78
C ALA A 60 -11.31 -12.67 21.21
N GLY A 61 -10.17 -13.02 21.81
CA GLY A 61 -9.32 -14.16 21.46
C GLY A 61 -8.20 -13.87 20.48
N ILE A 62 -7.87 -12.60 20.21
CA ILE A 62 -6.76 -12.18 19.32
C ILE A 62 -5.58 -11.74 20.19
N PRO A 63 -4.44 -12.45 20.17
CA PRO A 63 -3.36 -12.20 21.12
C PRO A 63 -2.72 -10.81 20.97
N ARG A 64 -2.17 -10.28 22.05
CA ARG A 64 -1.23 -9.16 21.98
C ARG A 64 0.13 -9.66 21.54
N ILE A 65 0.74 -8.94 20.61
CA ILE A 65 2.07 -9.23 20.11
C ILE A 65 2.93 -7.95 20.13
N ARG A 66 4.21 -8.07 19.83
CA ARG A 66 5.12 -6.93 19.76
C ARG A 66 5.48 -6.56 18.33
N ASP A 67 5.34 -7.51 17.40
CA ASP A 67 5.72 -7.37 16.01
C ASP A 67 4.91 -8.30 15.12
N PHE A 68 4.51 -7.82 13.93
CA PHE A 68 3.76 -8.56 12.93
C PHE A 68 4.63 -9.38 11.97
N ASN A 69 5.94 -9.15 11.94
CA ASN A 69 6.84 -9.67 10.91
C ASN A 69 7.73 -10.82 11.43
N THR A 70 7.17 -11.70 12.25
CA THR A 70 7.88 -12.84 12.87
C THR A 70 7.59 -14.19 12.23
N GLY A 71 6.88 -14.23 11.09
CA GLY A 71 6.39 -15.45 10.45
C GLY A 71 4.94 -15.81 10.81
N ASN A 72 4.44 -15.39 11.99
CA ASN A 72 3.02 -15.40 12.35
C ASN A 72 2.59 -13.99 12.72
N ASN A 73 1.73 -13.39 11.89
CA ASN A 73 1.25 -12.03 12.10
C ASN A 73 -0.06 -11.95 12.90
N GLU A 74 -0.64 -13.08 13.35
CA GLU A 74 -1.90 -13.07 14.11
C GLU A 74 -1.71 -12.37 15.45
N GLY A 75 -2.45 -11.29 15.66
CA GLY A 75 -2.36 -10.53 16.90
C GLY A 75 -2.58 -9.03 16.73
N SER A 76 -2.46 -8.29 17.83
CA SER A 76 -2.58 -6.83 17.85
C SER A 76 -1.37 -6.17 18.48
N CYS A 77 -0.87 -5.11 17.85
CA CYS A 77 0.14 -4.22 18.40
C CYS A 77 0.14 -2.85 17.69
N TYR A 78 0.83 -1.87 18.26
CA TYR A 78 1.11 -0.63 17.53
C TYR A 78 2.01 -0.92 16.34
N PHE A 79 1.66 -0.36 15.17
CA PHE A 79 2.51 -0.48 13.99
C PHE A 79 3.88 0.15 14.23
N HIS A 80 4.93 -0.56 13.87
CA HIS A 80 6.21 0.07 13.65
C HIS A 80 6.13 1.02 12.46
N VAL A 81 6.76 2.17 12.55
CA VAL A 81 6.57 3.25 11.59
C VAL A 81 7.88 3.70 10.94
N ASN A 82 7.79 4.10 9.68
CA ASN A 82 8.93 4.66 8.95
C ASN A 82 9.14 6.12 9.35
N GLN A 83 9.82 6.28 10.48
CA GLN A 83 10.21 7.56 11.08
C GLN A 83 11.67 7.53 11.49
N ARG A 84 12.24 8.73 11.60
CA ARG A 84 13.49 8.97 12.32
C ARG A 84 13.29 10.18 13.24
N LYS A 85 13.26 9.92 14.55
CA LYS A 85 13.04 10.95 15.58
C LYS A 85 11.78 11.79 15.32
N GLY A 86 10.66 11.14 15.05
CA GLY A 86 9.37 11.79 14.80
C GLY A 86 9.19 12.44 13.42
N ILE A 87 10.17 12.33 12.54
CA ILE A 87 10.10 12.83 11.16
C ILE A 87 9.91 11.65 10.21
N ARG A 88 8.88 11.71 9.37
CA ARG A 88 8.63 10.69 8.34
C ARG A 88 9.88 10.42 7.51
N TRP A 89 10.31 9.15 7.49
CA TRP A 89 11.47 8.67 6.74
C TRP A 89 11.00 8.10 5.40
N THR A 90 11.13 8.90 4.35
CA THR A 90 10.68 8.54 3.00
C THR A 90 11.81 7.88 2.21
N THR A 91 11.47 7.14 1.13
CA THR A 91 12.46 6.60 0.18
C THR A 91 13.37 7.69 -0.39
N ALA A 92 12.84 8.90 -0.60
CA ALA A 92 13.67 10.04 -1.00
C ALA A 92 14.74 10.40 0.04
N LYS A 93 14.44 10.29 1.34
CA LYS A 93 15.42 10.55 2.42
C LYS A 93 16.41 9.39 2.61
N GLY A 94 15.91 8.16 2.57
CA GLY A 94 16.74 6.97 2.77
C GLY A 94 17.65 6.68 1.59
N PHE A 95 17.11 6.66 0.38
CA PHE A 95 17.83 6.17 -0.81
C PHE A 95 18.27 7.28 -1.74
N LEU A 96 17.39 8.23 -2.11
CA LEU A 96 17.70 9.21 -3.14
C LEU A 96 18.67 10.29 -2.63
N LYS A 97 18.37 10.91 -1.49
CA LYS A 97 19.18 12.03 -0.96
C LYS A 97 20.67 11.69 -0.79
N PRO A 98 21.07 10.53 -0.26
CA PRO A 98 22.47 10.13 -0.19
C PRO A 98 23.15 9.97 -1.55
N ALA A 99 22.36 9.66 -2.60
CA ALA A 99 22.87 9.41 -3.95
C ALA A 99 22.92 10.66 -4.85
N LEU A 100 22.29 11.78 -4.49
CA LEU A 100 22.14 12.96 -5.36
C LEU A 100 23.47 13.55 -5.84
N ASN A 101 24.55 13.42 -5.06
CA ASN A 101 25.86 13.95 -5.41
C ASN A 101 26.70 13.00 -6.28
N ARG A 102 26.16 11.83 -6.66
CA ARG A 102 26.88 10.91 -7.54
C ARG A 102 26.94 11.47 -8.96
N PRO A 103 28.13 11.54 -9.62
CA PRO A 103 28.28 12.14 -10.94
C PRO A 103 27.53 11.37 -12.05
N ASN A 104 27.19 10.11 -11.80
CA ASN A 104 26.46 9.25 -12.73
C ASN A 104 24.94 9.26 -12.48
N LEU A 105 24.41 10.06 -11.54
CA LEU A 105 22.98 10.21 -11.28
C LEU A 105 22.49 11.59 -11.69
N LYS A 106 21.47 11.63 -12.56
CA LYS A 106 20.74 12.85 -12.90
C LYS A 106 19.26 12.66 -12.62
N VAL A 107 18.69 13.52 -11.77
CA VAL A 107 17.25 13.52 -11.44
C VAL A 107 16.57 14.68 -12.17
N LEU A 108 15.55 14.37 -12.97
CA LEU A 108 14.71 15.36 -13.63
C LEU A 108 13.35 15.39 -12.93
N THR A 109 13.02 16.52 -12.33
CA THR A 109 11.72 16.78 -11.70
C THR A 109 10.78 17.54 -12.62
N HIS A 110 9.47 17.51 -12.32
CA HIS A 110 8.44 18.12 -13.16
C HIS A 110 8.48 17.61 -14.61
N ALA A 111 8.83 16.33 -14.76
CA ALA A 111 8.95 15.64 -16.04
C ALA A 111 7.86 14.56 -16.14
N THR A 112 6.93 14.70 -17.07
CA THR A 112 5.87 13.73 -17.35
C THR A 112 6.29 12.87 -18.52
N VAL A 113 6.47 11.57 -18.29
CA VAL A 113 6.77 10.60 -19.36
C VAL A 113 5.53 10.45 -20.23
N GLU A 114 5.68 10.70 -21.53
CA GLU A 114 4.63 10.58 -22.52
C GLU A 114 4.54 9.14 -23.03
N LYS A 115 5.63 8.60 -23.55
CA LYS A 115 5.74 7.22 -24.04
C LYS A 115 7.19 6.75 -24.12
N LEU A 116 7.34 5.44 -24.31
CA LEU A 116 8.61 4.80 -24.68
C LEU A 116 8.89 5.01 -26.17
N THR A 117 10.16 5.03 -26.55
CA THR A 117 10.60 4.97 -27.96
C THR A 117 11.05 3.55 -28.29
N LEU A 118 10.63 3.03 -29.44
CA LEU A 118 10.92 1.68 -29.90
C LEU A 118 11.56 1.67 -31.27
N GLU A 119 12.49 0.74 -31.50
CA GLU A 119 13.01 0.33 -32.80
C GLU A 119 12.75 -1.18 -32.93
N GLY A 120 11.74 -1.54 -33.71
CA GLY A 120 11.24 -2.90 -33.77
C GLY A 120 10.78 -3.39 -32.40
N LYS A 121 11.42 -4.44 -31.89
CA LYS A 121 11.16 -5.01 -30.54
C LYS A 121 12.10 -4.51 -29.45
N ARG A 122 12.91 -3.51 -29.72
CA ARG A 122 13.81 -2.92 -28.74
C ARG A 122 13.32 -1.55 -28.28
N VAL A 123 13.22 -1.38 -26.97
CA VAL A 123 12.98 -0.07 -26.35
C VAL A 123 14.31 0.68 -26.29
N THR A 124 14.34 1.87 -26.90
CA THR A 124 15.55 2.67 -27.08
C THR A 124 15.59 3.92 -26.21
N GLY A 125 14.48 4.28 -25.54
CA GLY A 125 14.44 5.46 -24.69
C GLY A 125 13.04 5.85 -24.26
N VAL A 126 12.88 7.11 -23.85
CA VAL A 126 11.62 7.69 -23.40
C VAL A 126 11.42 9.09 -24.00
N SER A 127 10.19 9.40 -24.39
CA SER A 127 9.71 10.75 -24.64
C SER A 127 9.05 11.29 -23.37
N PHE A 128 9.38 12.52 -23.00
CA PHE A 128 8.81 13.17 -21.82
C PHE A 128 8.66 14.67 -22.04
N ARG A 129 7.72 15.26 -21.34
CA ARG A 129 7.50 16.70 -21.30
C ARG A 129 7.92 17.23 -19.94
N GLN A 130 8.72 18.28 -19.92
CA GLN A 130 9.11 18.96 -18.69
C GLN A 130 8.41 20.32 -18.62
N LYS A 131 7.97 20.73 -17.42
CA LYS A 131 7.27 21.99 -17.22
C LYS A 131 8.04 23.16 -17.83
N GLY A 132 7.38 23.93 -18.71
CA GLY A 132 7.99 25.07 -19.42
C GLY A 132 8.82 24.71 -20.66
N SER A 133 8.84 23.43 -21.06
CA SER A 133 9.52 22.94 -22.27
C SER A 133 8.60 22.03 -23.08
N GLY A 134 8.81 21.95 -24.39
CA GLY A 134 8.14 20.96 -25.23
C GLY A 134 8.58 19.52 -24.94
N SER A 135 8.07 18.59 -25.74
CA SER A 135 8.50 17.17 -25.69
C SER A 135 9.98 17.03 -26.00
N ARG A 136 10.62 16.15 -25.24
CA ARG A 136 12.05 15.83 -25.35
C ARG A 136 12.22 14.32 -25.30
N THR A 137 13.27 13.81 -25.96
CA THR A 137 13.61 12.39 -25.93
C THR A 137 14.95 12.16 -25.26
N VAL A 138 15.05 11.10 -24.45
CA VAL A 138 16.31 10.60 -23.90
C VAL A 138 16.49 9.17 -24.37
N THR A 139 17.62 8.88 -24.97
CA THR A 139 18.00 7.55 -25.42
C THR A 139 18.68 6.76 -24.30
N ALA A 140 18.27 5.53 -24.10
CA ALA A 140 18.87 4.61 -23.15
C ALA A 140 20.02 3.83 -23.84
N ARG A 141 21.22 3.86 -23.26
CA ARG A 141 22.36 3.10 -23.76
C ARG A 141 22.21 1.58 -23.54
N ARG A 142 21.52 1.19 -22.47
CA ARG A 142 21.32 -0.21 -22.09
C ARG A 142 19.84 -0.57 -22.05
N GLU A 143 19.12 -0.08 -21.07
CA GLU A 143 17.70 -0.39 -20.89
C GLU A 143 16.95 0.78 -20.23
N VAL A 144 15.63 0.75 -20.37
CA VAL A 144 14.66 1.60 -19.67
C VAL A 144 14.03 0.78 -18.54
N ILE A 145 13.87 1.40 -17.37
CA ILE A 145 13.23 0.79 -16.22
C ILE A 145 11.99 1.61 -15.87
N LEU A 146 10.83 0.98 -15.92
CA LEU A 146 9.59 1.58 -15.43
C LEU A 146 9.44 1.28 -13.94
N SER A 147 9.24 2.35 -13.14
CA SER A 147 8.97 2.30 -11.71
C SER A 147 7.90 3.33 -11.34
N ALA A 148 6.87 3.45 -12.19
CA ALA A 148 5.80 4.44 -12.03
C ALA A 148 4.61 3.92 -11.21
N GLY A 149 4.73 2.73 -10.62
CA GLY A 149 3.73 2.08 -9.79
C GLY A 149 2.58 1.44 -10.57
N ALA A 150 1.69 0.78 -9.84
CA ALA A 150 0.63 -0.05 -10.42
C ALA A 150 -0.37 0.72 -11.31
N ILE A 151 -0.39 2.04 -11.25
CA ILE A 151 -1.21 2.89 -12.13
C ILE A 151 -0.37 3.46 -13.27
N GLY A 152 0.79 4.05 -12.96
CA GLY A 152 1.61 4.76 -13.94
C GLY A 152 2.32 3.85 -14.94
N SER A 153 2.87 2.73 -14.49
CA SER A 153 3.62 1.81 -15.37
C SER A 153 2.76 1.21 -16.48
N PRO A 154 1.56 0.65 -16.21
CA PRO A 154 0.70 0.16 -17.30
C PRO A 154 0.23 1.31 -18.23
N MET A 155 -0.03 2.51 -17.71
CA MET A 155 -0.39 3.66 -18.55
C MET A 155 0.73 4.03 -19.54
N ILE A 156 1.99 4.03 -19.10
CA ILE A 156 3.14 4.32 -19.96
C ILE A 156 3.28 3.23 -21.03
N LEU A 157 3.14 1.95 -20.65
CA LEU A 157 3.15 0.83 -21.60
C LEU A 157 2.05 0.99 -22.65
N GLN A 158 0.80 1.20 -22.22
CA GLN A 158 -0.35 1.35 -23.11
C GLN A 158 -0.18 2.56 -24.05
N ARG A 159 0.21 3.74 -23.57
CA ARG A 159 0.48 4.90 -24.42
C ARG A 159 1.62 4.67 -25.42
N SER A 160 2.50 3.73 -25.13
CA SER A 160 3.59 3.32 -26.04
C SER A 160 3.18 2.25 -27.04
N GLY A 161 1.90 1.88 -27.10
CA GLY A 161 1.39 0.82 -27.96
C GLY A 161 1.70 -0.59 -27.48
N ILE A 162 2.02 -0.76 -26.19
CA ILE A 162 2.31 -2.05 -25.56
C ILE A 162 1.15 -2.39 -24.62
N GLY A 163 0.32 -3.37 -24.99
CA GLY A 163 -0.84 -3.74 -24.19
C GLY A 163 -1.91 -4.48 -24.96
N PRO A 164 -3.13 -4.61 -24.39
CA PRO A 164 -4.26 -5.23 -25.06
C PRO A 164 -4.68 -4.42 -26.29
N GLY A 165 -4.66 -5.04 -27.48
CA GLY A 165 -4.88 -4.34 -28.74
C GLY A 165 -6.23 -3.62 -28.84
N GLU A 166 -7.27 -4.19 -28.25
CA GLU A 166 -8.61 -3.57 -28.22
C GLU A 166 -8.62 -2.28 -27.39
N VAL A 167 -7.97 -2.30 -26.20
CA VAL A 167 -7.84 -1.13 -25.32
C VAL A 167 -7.06 -0.03 -26.02
N LEU A 168 -5.93 -0.39 -26.66
CA LEU A 168 -5.06 0.56 -27.36
C LEU A 168 -5.81 1.23 -28.52
N LYS A 169 -6.49 0.45 -29.36
CA LYS A 169 -7.29 0.96 -30.47
C LYS A 169 -8.42 1.87 -30.01
N ALA A 170 -9.14 1.49 -28.95
CA ALA A 170 -10.20 2.30 -28.37
C ALA A 170 -9.69 3.66 -27.85
N ALA A 171 -8.45 3.70 -27.34
CA ALA A 171 -7.80 4.92 -26.90
C ALA A 171 -7.09 5.71 -28.03
N GLY A 172 -7.18 5.25 -29.28
CA GLY A 172 -6.51 5.89 -30.42
C GLY A 172 -5.00 5.68 -30.48
N VAL A 173 -4.51 4.59 -29.88
CA VAL A 173 -3.07 4.24 -29.87
C VAL A 173 -2.81 3.08 -30.83
N GLU A 174 -1.80 3.19 -31.67
CA GLU A 174 -1.34 2.12 -32.56
C GLU A 174 -0.69 1.00 -31.77
N VAL A 175 -1.05 -0.26 -32.10
CA VAL A 175 -0.48 -1.45 -31.44
C VAL A 175 0.94 -1.71 -31.97
N GLN A 176 1.94 -1.55 -31.12
CA GLN A 176 3.34 -1.88 -31.39
C GLN A 176 3.69 -3.29 -30.91
N HIS A 177 3.08 -3.70 -29.79
CA HIS A 177 3.30 -5.01 -29.19
C HIS A 177 2.08 -5.44 -28.40
N GLU A 178 1.40 -6.48 -28.90
CA GLU A 178 0.27 -7.10 -28.20
C GLU A 178 0.76 -7.77 -26.92
N LEU A 179 0.26 -7.32 -25.78
CA LEU A 179 0.59 -7.87 -24.46
C LEU A 179 -0.64 -7.75 -23.55
N ARG A 180 -1.46 -8.77 -23.55
CA ARG A 180 -2.84 -8.76 -22.99
C ARG A 180 -2.91 -8.42 -21.50
N GLY A 181 -1.88 -8.76 -20.72
CA GLY A 181 -1.87 -8.55 -19.27
C GLY A 181 -1.61 -7.13 -18.83
N VAL A 182 -1.17 -6.24 -19.72
CA VAL A 182 -0.87 -4.86 -19.34
C VAL A 182 -2.13 -4.10 -18.92
N GLY A 183 -2.14 -3.67 -17.65
CA GLY A 183 -3.27 -2.98 -17.04
C GLY A 183 -4.32 -3.90 -16.43
N GLU A 184 -4.26 -5.22 -16.67
CA GLU A 184 -5.18 -6.21 -16.10
C GLU A 184 -4.68 -6.70 -14.72
N ASN A 185 -5.48 -7.52 -14.03
CA ASN A 185 -5.15 -8.11 -12.73
C ASN A 185 -4.94 -7.08 -11.59
N LEU A 186 -5.51 -5.87 -11.70
CA LEU A 186 -5.46 -4.89 -10.62
C LEU A 186 -6.04 -5.48 -9.33
N GLN A 187 -5.28 -5.39 -8.26
CA GLN A 187 -5.67 -5.78 -6.91
C GLN A 187 -5.37 -4.63 -5.96
N ASP A 188 -6.19 -4.50 -4.93
CA ASP A 188 -5.99 -3.52 -3.86
C ASP A 188 -6.72 -4.00 -2.60
N HIS A 189 -6.29 -3.56 -1.44
CA HIS A 189 -6.99 -3.79 -0.19
C HIS A 189 -8.12 -2.79 -0.02
N LEU A 190 -9.37 -3.27 -0.04
CA LEU A 190 -10.56 -2.48 0.27
C LEU A 190 -10.68 -2.32 1.78
N GLN A 191 -10.57 -1.10 2.27
CA GLN A 191 -10.65 -0.76 3.69
C GLN A 191 -12.09 -0.41 4.07
N ILE A 192 -12.76 -1.27 4.82
CA ILE A 192 -14.10 -1.06 5.40
C ILE A 192 -13.93 -0.22 6.67
N ARG A 193 -14.56 0.94 6.74
CA ARG A 193 -14.34 1.92 7.81
C ARG A 193 -15.46 1.88 8.86
N CYS A 194 -15.44 0.86 9.73
CA CYS A 194 -16.35 0.82 10.87
C CYS A 194 -16.01 1.93 11.86
N ALA A 195 -17.01 2.68 12.30
CA ALA A 195 -16.79 3.85 13.14
C ALA A 195 -17.73 3.87 14.35
N TYR A 196 -17.16 4.24 15.49
CA TYR A 196 -17.82 4.21 16.80
C TYR A 196 -17.69 5.55 17.51
N LYS A 197 -18.81 6.14 17.96
CA LYS A 197 -18.78 7.21 18.93
C LYS A 197 -18.38 6.67 20.29
N VAL A 198 -17.70 7.47 21.08
CA VAL A 198 -17.25 7.10 22.43
C VAL A 198 -17.43 8.26 23.39
N SER A 199 -17.30 7.98 24.68
CA SER A 199 -17.36 8.99 25.74
C SER A 199 -16.27 8.74 26.78
N GLY A 200 -15.88 9.80 27.51
CA GLY A 200 -14.94 9.67 28.63
C GLY A 200 -13.49 9.37 28.25
N VAL A 201 -13.11 9.57 26.99
CA VAL A 201 -11.74 9.36 26.51
C VAL A 201 -11.37 10.42 25.48
N ARG A 202 -10.09 10.81 25.44
CA ARG A 202 -9.58 11.77 24.46
C ARG A 202 -9.39 11.13 23.10
N THR A 203 -9.87 11.80 22.05
CA THR A 203 -9.61 11.43 20.65
C THR A 203 -9.05 12.63 19.88
N LEU A 204 -8.53 12.39 18.68
CA LEU A 204 -8.02 13.48 17.85
C LEU A 204 -9.15 14.42 17.40
N ASN A 205 -10.39 13.92 17.29
CA ASN A 205 -11.55 14.73 16.97
C ASN A 205 -11.68 15.92 17.94
N GLU A 206 -11.60 15.68 19.27
CA GLU A 206 -11.63 16.72 20.28
C GLU A 206 -10.38 17.61 20.23
N ARG A 207 -9.18 16.99 20.20
CA ARG A 207 -7.90 17.73 20.23
C ARG A 207 -7.67 18.65 19.05
N SER A 208 -8.42 18.51 17.96
CA SER A 208 -8.27 19.31 16.74
C SER A 208 -9.35 20.36 16.51
N GLN A 209 -10.34 20.51 17.43
CA GLN A 209 -11.49 21.39 17.22
C GLN A 209 -11.15 22.89 17.30
N THR A 210 -10.32 23.30 18.25
CA THR A 210 -10.02 24.70 18.46
C THR A 210 -8.65 25.12 17.93
N LEU A 211 -8.49 26.39 17.60
CA LEU A 211 -7.19 26.94 17.17
C LEU A 211 -6.12 26.78 18.26
N TRP A 212 -6.48 26.90 19.53
CA TRP A 212 -5.56 26.71 20.66
C TRP A 212 -5.09 25.28 20.77
N HIS A 213 -5.96 24.31 20.60
CA HIS A 213 -5.58 22.90 20.56
C HIS A 213 -4.65 22.61 19.38
N LYS A 214 -4.94 23.15 18.20
CA LYS A 214 -4.06 23.02 17.03
C LYS A 214 -2.70 23.65 17.27
N ALA A 215 -2.65 24.82 17.89
CA ALA A 215 -1.40 25.49 18.26
C ALA A 215 -0.59 24.66 19.28
N ALA A 216 -1.25 24.08 20.29
CA ALA A 216 -0.61 23.20 21.27
C ALA A 216 -0.01 21.94 20.61
N ILE A 217 -0.73 21.30 19.69
CA ILE A 217 -0.23 20.16 18.91
C ILE A 217 0.98 20.55 18.07
N ALA A 218 0.94 21.71 17.42
CA ALA A 218 2.06 22.22 16.61
C ALA A 218 3.29 22.52 17.49
N LEU A 219 3.11 23.10 18.66
CA LEU A 219 4.17 23.39 19.61
C LEU A 219 4.78 22.10 20.18
N GLU A 220 3.95 21.13 20.57
CA GLU A 220 4.40 19.80 21.00
C GLU A 220 5.32 19.17 19.95
N TYR A 221 4.89 19.18 18.68
CA TYR A 221 5.70 18.63 17.60
C TYR A 221 6.97 19.45 17.32
N ALA A 222 6.90 20.78 17.40
CA ALA A 222 8.06 21.65 17.19
C ALA A 222 9.16 21.40 18.20
N LEU A 223 8.78 21.21 19.48
CA LEU A 223 9.73 21.03 20.59
C LEU A 223 10.21 19.60 20.76
N TRP A 224 9.30 18.61 20.67
CA TRP A 224 9.61 17.22 21.04
C TRP A 224 9.45 16.20 19.90
N ARG A 225 8.95 16.64 18.72
CA ARG A 225 8.68 15.73 17.60
C ARG A 225 7.77 14.55 17.99
N SER A 226 6.83 14.79 18.90
CA SER A 226 5.84 13.84 19.42
C SER A 226 4.40 14.32 19.20
N GLY A 227 3.42 13.57 19.73
CA GLY A 227 2.02 13.91 19.65
C GLY A 227 1.41 13.69 18.26
N PRO A 228 0.21 14.25 18.02
CA PRO A 228 -0.58 13.96 16.81
C PRO A 228 0.10 14.27 15.49
N MET A 229 1.00 15.25 15.40
CA MET A 229 1.74 15.53 14.15
C MET A 229 2.85 14.53 13.84
N SER A 230 3.25 13.70 14.78
CA SER A 230 4.18 12.56 14.54
C SER A 230 3.44 11.28 14.18
N MET A 231 2.12 11.31 14.14
CA MET A 231 1.25 10.17 13.97
C MET A 231 1.25 9.69 12.51
N ALA A 232 1.38 8.38 12.30
CA ALA A 232 0.99 7.76 11.04
C ALA A 232 -0.56 7.78 10.91
N PRO A 233 -1.14 7.65 9.72
CA PRO A 233 -2.60 7.64 9.56
C PRO A 233 -3.29 6.58 10.44
N SER A 234 -2.69 5.41 10.58
CA SER A 234 -3.14 4.33 11.48
C SER A 234 -2.07 4.04 12.52
N GLN A 235 -2.50 3.82 13.76
CA GLN A 235 -1.59 3.66 14.89
C GLN A 235 -1.49 2.22 15.36
N LEU A 236 -2.65 1.61 15.63
CA LEU A 236 -2.76 0.25 16.12
C LEU A 236 -3.16 -0.66 14.96
N GLY A 237 -2.45 -1.77 14.82
CA GLY A 237 -2.76 -2.84 13.89
C GLY A 237 -3.34 -4.06 14.60
N CYS A 238 -4.06 -4.87 13.83
CA CYS A 238 -4.44 -6.20 14.27
C CYS A 238 -4.59 -7.09 13.04
N PHE A 239 -4.02 -8.27 13.09
CA PHE A 239 -4.22 -9.31 12.07
C PHE A 239 -5.05 -10.44 12.70
N ALA A 240 -6.08 -10.87 11.99
CA ALA A 240 -7.00 -11.87 12.47
C ALA A 240 -7.56 -12.73 11.33
N ARG A 241 -8.19 -13.84 11.69
CA ARG A 241 -8.94 -14.68 10.75
C ARG A 241 -10.39 -14.23 10.71
N SER A 242 -10.97 -14.15 9.52
CA SER A 242 -12.39 -13.84 9.34
C SER A 242 -13.27 -14.94 9.96
N ASP A 243 -12.81 -16.17 9.86
CA ASP A 243 -13.40 -17.34 10.49
C ASP A 243 -12.32 -18.36 10.90
N PRO A 244 -12.59 -19.29 11.86
CA PRO A 244 -11.61 -20.24 12.36
C PRO A 244 -11.05 -21.23 11.32
N SER A 245 -11.73 -21.45 10.20
CA SER A 245 -11.28 -22.38 9.15
C SER A 245 -10.13 -21.83 8.32
N ARG A 246 -9.84 -20.54 8.42
CA ARG A 246 -8.71 -19.92 7.70
C ARG A 246 -7.39 -20.40 8.25
N GLU A 247 -6.52 -20.88 7.39
CA GLU A 247 -5.19 -21.36 7.76
C GLU A 247 -4.33 -20.26 8.38
N THR A 248 -4.42 -19.05 7.83
CA THR A 248 -3.65 -17.87 8.26
C THR A 248 -4.55 -16.63 8.32
N PRO A 249 -4.18 -15.58 9.08
CA PRO A 249 -4.92 -14.32 9.10
C PRO A 249 -5.16 -13.77 7.71
N ASN A 250 -6.41 -13.46 7.41
CA ASN A 250 -6.85 -12.86 6.15
C ASN A 250 -7.49 -11.48 6.32
N LEU A 251 -7.54 -10.98 7.55
CA LEU A 251 -7.99 -9.62 7.88
C LEU A 251 -6.85 -8.81 8.49
N GLN A 252 -6.76 -7.54 8.10
CA GLN A 252 -5.90 -6.55 8.75
C GLN A 252 -6.73 -5.36 9.19
N PHE A 253 -6.64 -5.04 10.48
CA PHE A 253 -7.23 -3.85 11.06
C PHE A 253 -6.23 -2.69 11.12
N HIS A 254 -6.77 -1.49 10.93
CA HIS A 254 -6.11 -0.21 11.10
C HIS A 254 -6.94 0.67 12.01
N ILE A 255 -6.56 0.76 13.28
CA ILE A 255 -7.33 1.48 14.27
C ILE A 255 -6.81 2.90 14.40
N GLN A 256 -7.72 3.87 14.36
CA GLN A 256 -7.43 5.31 14.38
C GLN A 256 -8.22 5.98 15.49
N PRO A 257 -7.62 6.85 16.33
CA PRO A 257 -8.31 7.57 17.39
C PRO A 257 -9.06 8.80 16.85
N LEU A 258 -9.72 8.65 15.70
CA LEU A 258 -10.42 9.70 14.98
C LEU A 258 -11.47 9.13 14.03
N THR A 259 -12.40 9.99 13.63
CA THR A 259 -13.31 9.78 12.51
C THR A 259 -13.42 11.02 11.64
N LEU A 260 -13.76 10.83 10.37
CA LEU A 260 -14.04 11.89 9.40
C LEU A 260 -15.09 11.38 8.39
N PRO A 261 -15.91 12.28 7.82
CA PRO A 261 -16.91 11.89 6.83
C PRO A 261 -16.30 11.29 5.58
N LYS A 262 -15.27 11.95 5.01
CA LYS A 262 -14.48 11.51 3.84
C LYS A 262 -13.04 12.01 3.95
N PHE A 263 -12.11 11.34 3.27
CA PHE A 263 -10.73 11.81 3.20
C PHE A 263 -10.64 13.23 2.60
N GLY A 264 -9.89 14.11 3.31
CA GLY A 264 -9.76 15.53 2.94
C GLY A 264 -10.78 16.45 3.60
N GLU A 265 -11.81 15.91 4.25
CA GLU A 265 -12.78 16.69 5.02
C GLU A 265 -12.32 16.87 6.49
N PRO A 266 -12.86 17.88 7.20
CA PRO A 266 -12.61 18.03 8.62
C PRO A 266 -13.04 16.80 9.43
N LEU A 267 -12.43 16.61 10.61
CA LEU A 267 -12.82 15.54 11.52
C LEU A 267 -14.25 15.76 12.04
N ASP A 268 -14.95 14.66 12.34
CA ASP A 268 -16.27 14.71 12.96
C ASP A 268 -16.25 15.51 14.29
N PRO A 269 -17.32 16.23 14.66
CA PRO A 269 -17.31 17.13 15.83
C PRO A 269 -17.52 16.42 17.18
N PHE A 270 -17.48 15.11 17.24
CA PHE A 270 -17.71 14.29 18.43
C PHE A 270 -16.54 13.33 18.68
N LEU A 271 -16.44 12.81 19.90
CA LEU A 271 -15.45 11.80 20.28
C LEU A 271 -15.75 10.48 19.57
N ALA A 272 -14.75 9.97 18.85
CA ALA A 272 -14.94 8.75 18.10
C ALA A 272 -13.60 8.06 17.75
N PHE A 273 -13.67 6.79 17.37
CA PHE A 273 -12.57 6.07 16.75
C PHE A 273 -13.05 5.32 15.49
N THR A 274 -12.13 5.04 14.60
CA THR A 274 -12.37 4.19 13.42
C THR A 274 -11.62 2.88 13.58
N ALA A 275 -12.32 1.76 13.47
CA ALA A 275 -11.76 0.43 13.30
C ALA A 275 -11.90 0.04 11.83
N SER A 276 -10.92 0.41 11.02
CA SER A 276 -10.90 0.03 9.62
C SER A 276 -10.38 -1.38 9.46
N VAL A 277 -10.99 -2.18 8.59
CA VAL A 277 -10.56 -3.56 8.33
C VAL A 277 -10.55 -3.85 6.85
N CYS A 278 -9.55 -4.59 6.36
CA CYS A 278 -9.47 -5.02 4.98
C CYS A 278 -9.23 -6.52 4.85
N ASN A 279 -9.77 -7.11 3.76
CA ASN A 279 -9.41 -8.45 3.31
C ASN A 279 -8.01 -8.41 2.69
N LEU A 280 -7.07 -9.20 3.25
CA LEU A 280 -5.68 -9.27 2.78
C LEU A 280 -5.50 -10.08 1.49
N ARG A 281 -6.48 -10.90 1.14
CA ARG A 281 -6.42 -11.80 -0.02
C ARG A 281 -7.66 -11.66 -0.89
N PRO A 282 -7.90 -10.46 -1.47
CA PRO A 282 -9.06 -10.25 -2.31
C PRO A 282 -8.99 -11.13 -3.56
N THR A 283 -10.13 -11.69 -3.92
CA THR A 283 -10.30 -12.49 -5.14
C THR A 283 -10.84 -11.67 -6.30
N SER A 284 -11.42 -10.50 -6.03
CA SER A 284 -11.82 -9.53 -7.05
C SER A 284 -10.60 -9.05 -7.85
N ARG A 285 -10.79 -8.87 -9.17
CA ARG A 285 -9.75 -8.39 -10.09
C ARG A 285 -10.31 -7.24 -10.90
N GLY A 286 -9.48 -6.24 -11.09
CA GLY A 286 -9.79 -5.04 -11.83
C GLY A 286 -8.77 -4.75 -12.92
N HIS A 287 -8.83 -3.52 -13.44
CA HIS A 287 -7.93 -3.08 -14.50
C HIS A 287 -7.62 -1.57 -14.45
N ILE A 288 -6.56 -1.21 -15.16
CA ILE A 288 -6.16 0.16 -15.50
C ILE A 288 -6.15 0.28 -17.03
N ARG A 289 -6.90 1.21 -17.59
CA ARG A 289 -6.96 1.42 -19.04
C ARG A 289 -6.82 2.89 -19.38
N ILE A 290 -5.98 3.21 -20.35
CA ILE A 290 -5.91 4.57 -20.87
C ILE A 290 -7.19 4.89 -21.65
N THR A 291 -7.62 6.14 -21.60
CA THR A 291 -8.80 6.63 -22.34
C THR A 291 -8.42 7.49 -23.56
N SER A 292 -7.12 7.84 -23.65
CA SER A 292 -6.54 8.73 -24.66
C SER A 292 -5.04 8.55 -24.72
N PRO A 293 -4.37 8.91 -25.83
CA PRO A 293 -2.91 8.98 -25.90
C PRO A 293 -2.30 10.15 -25.12
N ASP A 294 -3.12 11.10 -24.67
CA ASP A 294 -2.68 12.26 -23.87
C ASP A 294 -2.17 11.82 -22.50
N PRO A 295 -0.91 12.15 -22.13
CA PRO A 295 -0.34 11.79 -20.82
C PRO A 295 -1.03 12.47 -19.63
N ASP A 296 -1.77 13.56 -19.83
CA ASP A 296 -2.52 14.26 -18.79
C ASP A 296 -3.96 13.72 -18.63
N ALA A 297 -4.43 12.86 -19.54
CA ALA A 297 -5.73 12.24 -19.44
C ALA A 297 -5.76 11.22 -18.30
N HIS A 298 -6.79 11.29 -17.45
CA HIS A 298 -7.00 10.31 -16.40
C HIS A 298 -7.35 8.95 -17.00
N PRO A 299 -6.75 7.85 -16.51
CA PRO A 299 -7.12 6.51 -16.94
C PRO A 299 -8.47 6.10 -16.34
N GLU A 300 -9.07 5.09 -16.91
CA GLU A 300 -10.07 4.30 -16.24
C GLU A 300 -9.38 3.42 -15.19
N ILE A 301 -9.76 3.60 -13.91
CA ILE A 301 -9.28 2.80 -12.78
C ILE A 301 -10.48 2.03 -12.24
N ARG A 302 -10.52 0.74 -12.49
CA ARG A 302 -11.59 -0.14 -12.00
C ARG A 302 -11.04 -1.26 -11.12
N PRO A 303 -11.01 -1.09 -9.80
CA PRO A 303 -10.61 -2.15 -8.87
C PRO A 303 -11.58 -3.33 -8.85
N ASN A 304 -12.84 -3.10 -9.20
CA ASN A 304 -13.91 -4.11 -9.22
C ASN A 304 -14.13 -4.78 -7.85
N TYR A 305 -14.04 -3.97 -6.77
CA TYR A 305 -14.19 -4.44 -5.40
C TYR A 305 -15.50 -5.20 -5.16
N LEU A 306 -15.45 -6.21 -4.27
CA LEU A 306 -16.60 -7.02 -3.85
C LEU A 306 -17.33 -7.72 -5.00
N SER A 307 -16.67 -7.93 -6.14
CA SER A 307 -17.26 -8.58 -7.30
C SER A 307 -17.44 -10.09 -7.12
N THR A 308 -16.68 -10.70 -6.23
CA THR A 308 -16.77 -12.13 -5.92
C THR A 308 -17.58 -12.39 -4.65
N GLU A 309 -18.18 -13.58 -4.55
CA GLU A 309 -18.88 -14.02 -3.36
C GLU A 309 -17.94 -14.11 -2.15
N GLU A 310 -16.73 -14.61 -2.35
CA GLU A 310 -15.71 -14.71 -1.30
C GLU A 310 -15.40 -13.34 -0.68
N ASP A 311 -15.18 -12.32 -1.48
CA ASP A 311 -14.87 -10.98 -0.96
C ASP A 311 -16.06 -10.37 -0.21
N ARG A 312 -17.29 -10.63 -0.67
CA ARG A 312 -18.52 -10.18 0.04
C ARG A 312 -18.69 -10.88 1.38
N ARG A 313 -18.44 -12.21 1.43
CA ARG A 313 -18.49 -12.98 2.67
C ARG A 313 -17.45 -12.48 3.67
N VAL A 314 -16.20 -12.34 3.25
CA VAL A 314 -15.12 -11.84 4.12
C VAL A 314 -15.40 -10.41 4.59
N ALA A 315 -16.02 -9.56 3.77
CA ALA A 315 -16.42 -8.21 4.18
C ALA A 315 -17.50 -8.21 5.28
N ALA A 316 -18.50 -9.09 5.18
CA ALA A 316 -19.52 -9.27 6.22
C ALA A 316 -18.90 -9.79 7.53
N ASP A 317 -18.05 -10.80 7.46
CA ASP A 317 -17.35 -11.37 8.60
C ASP A 317 -16.40 -10.37 9.28
N ALA A 318 -15.75 -9.51 8.50
CA ALA A 318 -14.91 -8.43 9.00
C ALA A 318 -15.71 -7.44 9.87
N ILE A 319 -16.92 -7.05 9.44
CA ILE A 319 -17.80 -6.17 10.24
C ILE A 319 -18.24 -6.89 11.50
N ARG A 320 -18.63 -8.18 11.44
CA ARG A 320 -19.02 -8.98 12.61
C ARG A 320 -17.88 -9.10 13.63
N LEU A 321 -16.67 -9.36 13.16
CA LEU A 321 -15.50 -9.41 14.04
C LEU A 321 -15.25 -8.06 14.71
N THR A 322 -15.36 -6.96 13.95
CA THR A 322 -15.22 -5.60 14.50
C THR A 322 -16.24 -5.33 15.60
N ARG A 323 -17.51 -5.72 15.41
CA ARG A 323 -18.58 -5.62 16.41
C ARG A 323 -18.28 -6.46 17.66
N ARG A 324 -17.84 -7.70 17.46
CA ARG A 324 -17.46 -8.60 18.57
C ARG A 324 -16.35 -7.99 19.44
N ILE A 325 -15.34 -7.36 18.83
CA ILE A 325 -14.28 -6.67 19.56
C ILE A 325 -14.83 -5.42 20.27
N ALA A 326 -15.66 -4.62 19.61
CA ALA A 326 -16.22 -3.40 20.18
C ALA A 326 -17.14 -3.65 21.39
N GLN A 327 -17.71 -4.86 21.53
CA GLN A 327 -18.59 -5.27 22.62
C GLN A 327 -17.83 -5.83 23.84
N GLN A 328 -16.51 -5.94 23.80
CA GLN A 328 -15.73 -6.49 24.90
C GLN A 328 -15.67 -5.56 26.13
N PRO A 329 -15.53 -6.11 27.35
CA PRO A 329 -15.49 -5.33 28.60
C PRO A 329 -14.49 -4.19 28.62
N ALA A 330 -13.32 -4.34 28.02
CA ALA A 330 -12.28 -3.29 27.97
C ALA A 330 -12.78 -1.99 27.34
N LEU A 331 -13.70 -2.04 26.39
CA LEU A 331 -14.30 -0.86 25.75
C LEU A 331 -15.59 -0.39 26.41
N ALA A 332 -16.23 -1.17 27.25
CA ALA A 332 -17.55 -0.87 27.83
C ALA A 332 -17.59 0.49 28.57
N ARG A 333 -16.52 0.86 29.27
CA ARG A 333 -16.43 2.14 30.02
C ARG A 333 -16.50 3.36 29.11
N TYR A 334 -16.14 3.23 27.83
CA TYR A 334 -16.19 4.30 26.83
C TYR A 334 -17.51 4.33 26.07
N LYS A 335 -18.43 3.41 26.34
CA LYS A 335 -19.78 3.32 25.75
C LYS A 335 -19.74 3.42 24.23
N PRO A 336 -19.03 2.50 23.53
CA PRO A 336 -18.93 2.56 22.08
C PRO A 336 -20.31 2.40 21.43
N GLU A 337 -20.67 3.36 20.58
CA GLU A 337 -21.91 3.39 19.81
C GLU A 337 -21.53 3.34 18.33
N GLU A 338 -21.87 2.24 17.65
CA GLU A 338 -21.64 2.09 16.21
C GLU A 338 -22.51 3.05 15.43
N PHE A 339 -21.90 3.89 14.59
CA PHE A 339 -22.66 4.75 13.68
C PHE A 339 -22.32 4.50 12.20
N LYS A 340 -21.26 3.73 11.89
CA LYS A 340 -20.94 3.21 10.56
C LYS A 340 -20.51 1.74 10.67
N PRO A 341 -21.17 0.84 9.93
CA PRO A 341 -22.32 1.02 9.04
C PRO A 341 -23.65 1.34 9.77
N GLY A 342 -23.78 1.05 11.05
CA GLY A 342 -24.96 1.21 11.88
C GLY A 342 -25.48 -0.13 12.41
N PRO A 343 -25.87 -0.21 13.69
CA PRO A 343 -26.16 -1.45 14.40
C PRO A 343 -27.39 -2.22 13.88
N HIS A 344 -28.29 -1.53 13.14
CA HIS A 344 -29.49 -2.12 12.56
C HIS A 344 -29.21 -2.91 11.26
N ILE A 345 -28.01 -2.79 10.67
CA ILE A 345 -27.65 -3.54 9.48
C ILE A 345 -27.14 -4.92 9.89
N ASP A 346 -27.82 -5.97 9.45
CA ASP A 346 -27.47 -7.36 9.72
C ASP A 346 -27.79 -8.26 8.51
N GLY A 347 -27.26 -9.50 8.53
CA GLY A 347 -27.33 -10.42 7.41
C GLY A 347 -26.24 -10.21 6.36
N ASP A 348 -25.83 -11.30 5.69
CA ASP A 348 -24.64 -11.33 4.82
C ASP A 348 -24.71 -10.32 3.69
N GLU A 349 -25.81 -10.29 2.95
CA GLU A 349 -25.97 -9.35 1.82
C GLU A 349 -26.01 -7.89 2.26
N ALA A 350 -26.72 -7.60 3.37
CA ALA A 350 -26.84 -6.24 3.87
C ALA A 350 -25.50 -5.73 4.41
N LEU A 351 -24.73 -6.55 5.11
CA LEU A 351 -23.39 -6.22 5.58
C LEU A 351 -22.40 -6.05 4.42
N ALA A 352 -22.43 -6.93 3.42
CA ALA A 352 -21.58 -6.80 2.25
C ALA A 352 -21.86 -5.53 1.44
N ARG A 353 -23.14 -5.14 1.31
CA ARG A 353 -23.55 -3.89 0.68
C ARG A 353 -23.07 -2.69 1.49
N ALA A 354 -23.34 -2.69 2.78
CA ALA A 354 -22.90 -1.63 3.69
C ALA A 354 -21.37 -1.50 3.75
N ALA A 355 -20.64 -2.62 3.64
CA ALA A 355 -19.18 -2.57 3.51
C ALA A 355 -18.77 -1.75 2.28
N GLY A 356 -19.42 -1.96 1.13
CA GLY A 356 -19.16 -1.17 -0.08
C GLY A 356 -19.45 0.32 0.10
N ASP A 357 -20.50 0.68 0.84
CA ASP A 357 -20.90 2.07 1.06
C ASP A 357 -19.95 2.86 1.96
N ILE A 358 -19.27 2.19 2.90
CA ILE A 358 -18.37 2.84 3.87
C ILE A 358 -16.88 2.58 3.59
N ALA A 359 -16.56 1.78 2.57
CA ALA A 359 -15.19 1.42 2.27
C ALA A 359 -14.50 2.39 1.32
N THR A 360 -13.18 2.30 1.31
CA THR A 360 -12.31 3.03 0.38
C THR A 360 -11.02 2.23 0.16
N THR A 361 -10.24 2.59 -0.86
CA THR A 361 -8.87 2.08 -1.02
C THR A 361 -8.02 2.38 0.21
N ILE A 362 -7.11 1.47 0.57
CA ILE A 362 -6.04 1.76 1.53
C ILE A 362 -4.71 2.09 0.81
N PHE A 363 -4.80 2.38 -0.50
CA PHE A 363 -3.67 2.80 -1.34
C PHE A 363 -2.59 1.72 -1.52
N HIS A 364 -3.02 0.47 -1.72
CA HIS A 364 -2.15 -0.68 -1.98
C HIS A 364 -2.33 -1.28 -3.39
N PRO A 365 -2.52 -0.49 -4.48
CA PRO A 365 -2.75 -1.05 -5.81
C PRO A 365 -1.51 -1.81 -6.30
N VAL A 366 -1.72 -3.02 -6.84
CA VAL A 366 -0.68 -3.91 -7.37
C VAL A 366 -1.18 -4.70 -8.58
N GLY A 367 -0.30 -5.41 -9.25
CA GLY A 367 -0.62 -6.54 -10.13
C GLY A 367 -0.82 -6.22 -11.61
N THR A 368 -0.81 -4.95 -12.00
CA THR A 368 -1.19 -4.47 -13.34
C THR A 368 -0.14 -4.67 -14.45
N ALA A 369 1.02 -5.21 -14.10
CA ALA A 369 2.07 -5.69 -15.00
C ALA A 369 2.66 -6.98 -14.44
N LYS A 370 1.80 -7.95 -14.07
CA LYS A 370 2.16 -9.11 -13.26
C LYS A 370 3.33 -9.91 -13.82
N MET A 371 4.19 -10.37 -12.93
CA MET A 371 5.24 -11.33 -13.21
C MET A 371 4.64 -12.73 -13.40
N GLY A 372 5.16 -13.47 -14.37
CA GLY A 372 4.70 -14.83 -14.62
C GLY A 372 5.22 -15.41 -15.92
N THR A 373 4.72 -16.62 -16.24
CA THR A 373 5.01 -17.36 -17.46
C THR A 373 3.75 -17.71 -18.27
N ASP A 374 2.58 -17.30 -17.76
CA ASP A 374 1.29 -17.50 -18.43
C ASP A 374 1.01 -16.38 -19.46
N GLU A 375 -0.04 -16.54 -20.26
CA GLU A 375 -0.41 -15.62 -21.33
C GLU A 375 -0.74 -14.20 -20.87
N MET A 376 -1.10 -14.03 -19.59
CA MET A 376 -1.40 -12.73 -18.98
C MET A 376 -0.20 -12.16 -18.23
N ALA A 377 0.96 -12.81 -18.27
CA ALA A 377 2.18 -12.28 -17.68
C ALA A 377 2.75 -11.13 -18.52
N VAL A 378 3.15 -10.05 -17.86
CA VAL A 378 3.75 -8.88 -18.50
C VAL A 378 5.27 -8.92 -18.39
N VAL A 379 5.80 -9.39 -17.27
CA VAL A 379 7.25 -9.52 -17.07
C VAL A 379 7.64 -10.95 -16.69
N ASP A 380 8.85 -11.33 -17.07
CA ASP A 380 9.49 -12.59 -16.67
C ASP A 380 10.00 -12.53 -15.21
N PRO A 381 10.48 -13.65 -14.62
CA PRO A 381 11.05 -13.65 -13.27
C PRO A 381 12.29 -12.75 -13.08
N ARG A 382 12.90 -12.26 -14.16
CA ARG A 382 13.95 -11.24 -14.10
C ARG A 382 13.43 -9.82 -14.37
N LEU A 383 12.10 -9.63 -14.32
CA LEU A 383 11.40 -8.38 -14.47
C LEU A 383 11.50 -7.74 -15.86
N ARG A 384 11.93 -8.50 -16.88
CA ARG A 384 12.00 -8.05 -18.27
C ARG A 384 10.63 -8.19 -18.93
N VAL A 385 10.21 -7.21 -19.70
CA VAL A 385 8.92 -7.25 -20.39
C VAL A 385 8.94 -8.30 -21.50
N HIS A 386 7.97 -9.21 -21.48
CA HIS A 386 7.87 -10.31 -22.44
C HIS A 386 7.82 -9.80 -23.89
N GLY A 387 8.63 -10.43 -24.75
CA GLY A 387 8.70 -10.13 -26.18
C GLY A 387 9.37 -8.83 -26.57
N LEU A 388 9.91 -8.07 -25.61
CA LEU A 388 10.65 -6.84 -25.84
C LEU A 388 12.08 -6.91 -25.26
N GLN A 389 12.98 -6.13 -25.82
CA GLN A 389 14.33 -5.96 -25.34
C GLN A 389 14.54 -4.56 -24.75
N GLY A 390 15.43 -4.45 -23.77
CA GLY A 390 15.82 -3.16 -23.20
C GLY A 390 14.73 -2.50 -22.34
N LEU A 391 13.81 -3.29 -21.76
CA LEU A 391 12.75 -2.78 -20.90
C LEU A 391 12.49 -3.72 -19.71
N ARG A 392 12.43 -3.14 -18.52
CA ARG A 392 11.93 -3.80 -17.28
C ARG A 392 10.85 -2.98 -16.62
N VAL A 393 10.02 -3.67 -15.82
CA VAL A 393 9.12 -3.04 -14.85
C VAL A 393 9.55 -3.48 -13.46
N ILE A 394 9.84 -2.50 -12.60
CA ILE A 394 10.34 -2.74 -11.24
C ILE A 394 9.56 -1.87 -10.25
N ASP A 395 8.38 -2.28 -9.90
CA ASP A 395 7.48 -1.66 -8.92
C ASP A 395 6.38 -2.62 -8.48
N ALA A 396 5.39 -2.15 -7.73
CA ALA A 396 4.29 -2.96 -7.22
C ALA A 396 3.40 -3.59 -8.30
N SER A 397 3.44 -3.09 -9.55
CA SER A 397 2.63 -3.64 -10.65
C SER A 397 3.02 -5.08 -11.02
N ILE A 398 4.24 -5.51 -10.68
CA ILE A 398 4.72 -6.86 -11.02
C ILE A 398 4.17 -7.96 -10.11
N MET A 399 3.59 -7.64 -8.97
CA MET A 399 3.08 -8.63 -8.01
C MET A 399 1.98 -9.47 -8.65
N PRO A 400 2.10 -10.80 -8.76
CA PRO A 400 1.03 -11.65 -9.29
C PRO A 400 -0.22 -11.64 -8.42
N THR A 401 0.00 -11.64 -7.11
CA THR A 401 -1.01 -11.48 -6.06
C THR A 401 -0.53 -10.46 -5.05
N ILE A 402 -1.50 -9.73 -4.47
CA ILE A 402 -1.20 -8.75 -3.43
C ILE A 402 -0.64 -9.45 -2.18
N THR A 403 0.33 -8.83 -1.53
CA THR A 403 0.91 -9.33 -0.28
C THR A 403 -0.07 -9.22 0.89
N SER A 404 0.02 -10.14 1.87
CA SER A 404 -0.88 -10.18 3.04
C SER A 404 -0.49 -9.13 4.09
N GLY A 405 -0.42 -7.86 3.69
CA GLY A 405 -0.07 -6.71 4.51
C GLY A 405 0.22 -5.46 3.66
N ASN A 406 0.85 -4.46 4.25
CA ASN A 406 1.21 -3.22 3.59
C ASN A 406 2.24 -3.45 2.48
N THR A 407 2.09 -2.77 1.34
CA THR A 407 2.85 -3.03 0.11
C THR A 407 4.17 -2.26 -0.01
N ALA A 408 4.50 -1.35 0.92
CA ALA A 408 5.70 -0.50 0.81
C ALA A 408 7.01 -1.30 0.92
N ALA A 409 7.18 -2.13 1.96
CA ALA A 409 8.39 -2.93 2.13
C ALA A 409 8.56 -3.99 1.02
N PRO A 410 7.53 -4.73 0.59
CA PRO A 410 7.62 -5.59 -0.59
C PRO A 410 8.03 -4.85 -1.87
N THR A 411 7.55 -3.63 -2.09
CA THR A 411 7.94 -2.82 -3.25
C THR A 411 9.42 -2.43 -3.21
N MET A 412 9.95 -2.09 -2.04
CA MET A 412 11.38 -1.82 -1.88
C MET A 412 12.23 -3.08 -2.06
N MET A 413 11.78 -4.22 -1.55
CA MET A 413 12.41 -5.51 -1.79
C MET A 413 12.48 -5.84 -3.30
N ILE A 414 11.39 -5.61 -4.04
CA ILE A 414 11.35 -5.76 -5.50
C ILE A 414 12.39 -4.85 -6.17
N ALA A 415 12.51 -3.59 -5.70
CA ALA A 415 13.48 -2.65 -6.23
C ALA A 415 14.94 -3.07 -5.97
N GLU A 416 15.25 -3.52 -4.77
CA GLU A 416 16.57 -4.04 -4.39
C GLU A 416 16.96 -5.28 -5.21
N LYS A 417 16.04 -6.23 -5.33
CA LYS A 417 16.25 -7.44 -6.12
C LYS A 417 16.38 -7.14 -7.60
N GLY A 418 15.53 -6.27 -8.14
CA GLY A 418 15.59 -5.81 -9.53
C GLY A 418 16.91 -5.09 -9.84
N ALA A 419 17.41 -4.26 -8.92
CA ALA A 419 18.71 -3.61 -9.06
C ALA A 419 19.86 -4.64 -9.08
N SER A 420 19.81 -5.68 -8.26
CA SER A 420 20.78 -6.79 -8.30
C SER A 420 20.79 -7.50 -9.66
N MET A 421 19.61 -7.83 -10.18
CA MET A 421 19.44 -8.46 -11.49
C MET A 421 20.01 -7.62 -12.64
N ILE A 422 19.81 -6.29 -12.58
CA ILE A 422 20.38 -5.36 -13.57
C ILE A 422 21.90 -5.37 -13.52
N ILE A 423 22.46 -5.31 -12.30
CA ILE A 423 23.91 -5.33 -12.09
C ILE A 423 24.52 -6.65 -12.61
N GLU A 424 23.88 -7.79 -12.33
CA GLU A 424 24.31 -9.11 -12.82
C GLU A 424 24.34 -9.14 -14.36
N ASP A 425 23.23 -8.72 -15.01
CA ASP A 425 23.09 -8.77 -16.46
C ASP A 425 24.10 -7.84 -17.20
N TRP A 426 24.66 -6.83 -16.52
CA TRP A 426 25.53 -5.84 -17.14
C TRP A 426 26.97 -5.83 -16.60
N ARG A 427 27.34 -6.77 -15.73
CA ARG A 427 28.71 -6.96 -15.25
C ARG A 427 29.57 -7.81 -16.17
N GLY A 428 28.93 -8.51 -17.16
CA GLY A 428 29.59 -9.37 -18.13
C GLY A 428 30.22 -8.61 -19.33
#